data_83a9e03498d3626034f0baacd4e40c3e
#
_entry.id   83a9e03498d3626034f0baacd4e40c3e
#
_cell.length_a   1.000
_cell.length_b   1.000
_cell.length_c   1.000
_cell.angle_alpha   90.00
_cell.angle_beta   90.00
_cell.angle_gamma   90.00
#
_symmetry.space_group_name_H-M   'P 1'
#
loop_
_entity.id
_entity.type
_entity.pdbx_description
1 polymer ?
#
loop_
_entity_poly.entity_id
_entity_poly.type
_entity_poly.pdbx_seq_one_letter_code
_entity_poly.pdbx_strand_id
1 'polypeptide(L)'
;MAENKGRQGGHGPGGPGARGGYQKPKDAKRTMLRLMKYISGKKWLLVIVFLCVIISSVASIAGTYLIRPVLNELVGGGSLSDKLVYLAKMLAVMACVFLLGAVCTYAQSAIMAQLAHRGTNKLRAELFDKMQDLPLNFYDKHTHGELMSRFSNDADYVQQMLEQSIVSVFSSALLFVGIVAVMLFTCAPLFLVTLFVLAASFFAIRIIGGRSRKLYQRQQQALGEMNGNIQEMIEGLRVVKAFTHEDAARARFDELNDAYFDVAKDANFYATAMMPIVGNVMN
;
A
#
# COMPACT_ATOMS: atom_id res chain seq x y z
N MET A 1 46.09 -25.88 -26.66
CA MET A 1 45.69 -26.33 -25.31
C MET A 1 45.43 -25.09 -24.47
N ALA A 2 44.19 -24.68 -24.33
CA ALA A 2 43.77 -23.54 -23.54
C ALA A 2 42.78 -24.05 -22.47
N GLU A 3 43.19 -23.93 -21.24
CA GLU A 3 42.56 -24.45 -20.04
C GLU A 3 41.40 -23.54 -19.63
N ASN A 4 40.17 -24.04 -19.71
CA ASN A 4 38.93 -23.34 -19.35
C ASN A 4 38.68 -23.53 -17.85
N LYS A 5 39.04 -22.50 -17.05
CA LYS A 5 38.70 -22.46 -15.60
C LYS A 5 37.21 -22.08 -15.41
N GLY A 6 36.37 -23.08 -15.22
CA GLY A 6 34.97 -22.93 -14.79
C GLY A 6 34.87 -22.24 -13.43
N ARG A 7 34.23 -21.07 -13.40
CA ARG A 7 33.74 -20.41 -12.17
C ARG A 7 32.55 -21.23 -11.61
N GLN A 8 32.81 -22.02 -10.59
CA GLN A 8 31.74 -22.54 -9.73
C GLN A 8 31.21 -21.40 -8.86
N GLY A 9 30.04 -20.89 -9.20
CA GLY A 9 29.27 -19.99 -8.36
C GLY A 9 28.66 -20.78 -7.20
N GLY A 10 29.16 -20.55 -5.98
CA GLY A 10 28.60 -21.15 -4.76
C GLY A 10 27.16 -20.68 -4.55
N HIS A 11 26.22 -21.63 -4.55
CA HIS A 11 24.87 -21.46 -4.08
C HIS A 11 24.89 -21.54 -2.54
N GLY A 12 24.95 -20.38 -1.87
CA GLY A 12 24.63 -20.30 -0.47
C GLY A 12 23.13 -20.54 -0.27
N PRO A 13 22.67 -21.27 0.77
CA PRO A 13 21.26 -21.45 1.05
C PRO A 13 20.63 -20.09 1.41
N GLY A 14 19.78 -19.57 0.53
CA GLY A 14 19.04 -18.34 0.74
C GLY A 14 18.15 -18.45 1.97
N GLY A 15 18.44 -17.66 3.01
CA GLY A 15 17.60 -17.53 4.19
C GLY A 15 16.17 -17.09 3.85
N PRO A 16 15.16 -17.40 4.68
CA PRO A 16 13.76 -17.06 4.46
C PRO A 16 13.52 -15.55 4.63
N GLY A 17 13.86 -14.74 3.59
CA GLY A 17 13.75 -13.29 3.68
C GLY A 17 14.08 -12.51 2.41
N ALA A 18 14.60 -13.12 1.38
CA ALA A 18 14.77 -12.47 0.08
C ALA A 18 13.41 -12.34 -0.61
N ARG A 19 12.55 -11.42 -0.14
CA ARG A 19 11.44 -10.90 -0.93
C ARG A 19 12.04 -10.38 -2.22
N GLY A 20 11.75 -11.03 -3.33
CA GLY A 20 12.20 -10.67 -4.67
C GLY A 20 12.01 -9.18 -4.86
N GLY A 21 13.10 -8.47 -5.19
CA GLY A 21 13.08 -7.03 -5.37
C GLY A 21 11.94 -6.67 -6.31
N TYR A 22 11.20 -5.61 -5.97
CA TYR A 22 10.07 -5.09 -6.74
C TYR A 22 10.51 -4.89 -8.21
N GLN A 23 10.20 -5.86 -9.05
CA GLN A 23 10.41 -5.75 -10.49
C GLN A 23 9.24 -4.95 -11.06
N LYS A 24 9.53 -3.74 -11.51
CA LYS A 24 8.52 -2.95 -12.24
C LYS A 24 8.01 -3.76 -13.42
N PRO A 25 6.68 -3.93 -13.58
CA PRO A 25 6.13 -4.61 -14.74
C PRO A 25 6.57 -3.89 -16.02
N LYS A 26 7.08 -4.65 -17.00
CA LYS A 26 7.57 -4.10 -18.28
C LYS A 26 6.51 -3.25 -19.00
N ASP A 27 5.20 -3.62 -18.85
CA ASP A 27 4.06 -2.94 -19.47
C ASP A 27 2.85 -2.93 -18.51
N ALA A 28 2.91 -2.06 -17.47
CA ALA A 28 1.83 -1.96 -16.46
C ALA A 28 0.46 -1.66 -17.09
N LYS A 29 0.40 -0.76 -18.07
CA LYS A 29 -0.85 -0.37 -18.76
C LYS A 29 -1.48 -1.55 -19.51
N ARG A 30 -0.68 -2.35 -20.22
CA ARG A 30 -1.14 -3.52 -20.97
C ARG A 30 -1.61 -4.63 -20.04
N THR A 31 -0.91 -4.83 -18.92
CA THR A 31 -1.29 -5.80 -17.88
C THR A 31 -2.62 -5.40 -17.25
N MET A 32 -2.78 -4.13 -16.86
CA MET A 32 -4.03 -3.61 -16.30
C MET A 32 -5.21 -3.79 -17.27
N LEU A 33 -5.02 -3.46 -18.54
CA LEU A 33 -6.07 -3.66 -19.56
C LEU A 33 -6.45 -5.13 -19.76
N ARG A 34 -5.48 -6.05 -19.66
CA ARG A 34 -5.75 -7.50 -19.71
C ARG A 34 -6.56 -7.95 -18.48
N LEU A 35 -6.19 -7.51 -17.30
CA LEU A 35 -6.90 -7.83 -16.05
C LEU A 35 -8.34 -7.27 -16.08
N MET A 36 -8.52 -6.03 -16.56
CA MET A 36 -9.85 -5.45 -16.76
C MET A 36 -10.74 -6.30 -17.69
N LYS A 37 -10.16 -6.99 -18.66
CA LYS A 37 -10.91 -7.87 -19.57
C LYS A 37 -11.55 -9.08 -18.86
N TYR A 38 -10.97 -9.56 -17.77
CA TYR A 38 -11.56 -10.65 -16.97
C TYR A 38 -12.82 -10.22 -16.23
N ILE A 39 -12.93 -8.94 -15.86
CA ILE A 39 -14.10 -8.37 -15.19
C ILE A 39 -15.17 -7.92 -16.19
N SER A 40 -14.75 -7.57 -17.44
CA SER A 40 -15.62 -6.94 -18.44
C SER A 40 -16.69 -7.85 -19.04
N GLY A 41 -16.82 -9.10 -18.59
CA GLY A 41 -17.84 -10.05 -19.06
C GLY A 41 -19.28 -9.55 -18.88
N LYS A 42 -19.54 -8.65 -17.91
CA LYS A 42 -20.83 -7.99 -17.70
C LYS A 42 -20.64 -6.48 -17.57
N LYS A 43 -20.45 -5.80 -18.69
CA LYS A 43 -20.21 -4.34 -18.76
C LYS A 43 -21.24 -3.52 -18.01
N TRP A 44 -22.50 -3.94 -17.99
CA TRP A 44 -23.59 -3.29 -17.26
C TRP A 44 -23.33 -3.21 -15.75
N LEU A 45 -22.80 -4.28 -15.13
CA LEU A 45 -22.49 -4.26 -13.70
C LEU A 45 -21.36 -3.27 -13.39
N LEU A 46 -20.37 -3.12 -14.27
CA LEU A 46 -19.32 -2.11 -14.12
C LEU A 46 -19.90 -0.69 -14.19
N VAL A 47 -20.85 -0.44 -15.10
CA VAL A 47 -21.53 0.86 -15.15
C VAL A 47 -22.25 1.16 -13.86
N ILE A 48 -22.96 0.18 -13.28
CA ILE A 48 -23.62 0.34 -11.98
C ILE A 48 -22.61 0.64 -10.87
N VAL A 49 -21.46 -0.07 -10.83
CA VAL A 49 -20.39 0.20 -9.86
C VAL A 49 -19.90 1.64 -9.99
N PHE A 50 -19.58 2.12 -11.21
CA PHE A 50 -19.13 3.48 -11.41
C PHE A 50 -20.19 4.52 -11.03
N LEU A 51 -21.46 4.26 -11.31
CA LEU A 51 -22.56 5.12 -10.90
C LEU A 51 -22.69 5.18 -9.36
N CYS A 52 -22.58 4.03 -8.68
CA CYS A 52 -22.54 3.97 -7.23
C CYS A 52 -21.34 4.71 -6.63
N VAL A 53 -20.15 4.61 -7.26
CA VAL A 53 -18.95 5.37 -6.85
C VAL A 53 -19.20 6.88 -6.97
N ILE A 54 -19.80 7.33 -8.06
CA ILE A 54 -20.13 8.76 -8.25
C ILE A 54 -21.13 9.22 -7.17
N ILE A 55 -22.21 8.49 -6.97
CA ILE A 55 -23.25 8.83 -5.97
C ILE A 55 -22.65 8.86 -4.56
N SER A 56 -21.87 7.85 -4.18
CA SER A 56 -21.25 7.79 -2.84
C SER A 56 -20.22 8.92 -2.63
N SER A 57 -19.45 9.27 -3.67
CA SER A 57 -18.49 10.37 -3.61
C SER A 57 -19.21 11.73 -3.49
N VAL A 58 -20.26 11.93 -4.27
CA VAL A 58 -21.09 13.14 -4.17
C VAL A 58 -21.78 13.25 -2.81
N ALA A 59 -22.32 12.14 -2.29
CA ALA A 59 -22.95 12.09 -0.96
C ALA A 59 -21.94 12.44 0.15
N SER A 60 -20.69 11.97 0.05
CA SER A 60 -19.62 12.29 1.01
C SER A 60 -19.28 13.79 0.99
N ILE A 61 -19.12 14.38 -0.20
CA ILE A 61 -18.83 15.82 -0.36
C ILE A 61 -20.02 16.67 0.10
N ALA A 62 -21.24 16.31 -0.30
CA ALA A 62 -22.47 17.00 0.10
C ALA A 62 -22.68 16.95 1.61
N GLY A 63 -22.45 15.77 2.23
CA GLY A 63 -22.55 15.62 3.69
C GLY A 63 -21.61 16.55 4.44
N THR A 64 -20.35 16.69 3.97
CA THR A 64 -19.39 17.65 4.55
C THR A 64 -19.82 19.09 4.32
N TYR A 65 -20.35 19.43 3.13
CA TYR A 65 -20.82 20.77 2.83
C TYR A 65 -22.04 21.19 3.67
N LEU A 66 -22.94 20.25 3.99
CA LEU A 66 -24.12 20.46 4.83
C LEU A 66 -23.78 20.82 6.29
N ILE A 67 -22.56 20.60 6.76
CA ILE A 67 -22.13 21.05 8.09
C ILE A 67 -22.13 22.59 8.17
N ARG A 68 -21.83 23.29 7.07
CA ARG A 68 -21.76 24.77 7.03
C ARG A 68 -23.06 25.44 7.42
N PRO A 69 -24.23 25.16 6.84
CA PRO A 69 -25.50 25.76 7.25
C PRO A 69 -25.87 25.41 8.68
N VAL A 70 -25.53 24.20 9.16
CA VAL A 70 -25.76 23.79 10.56
C VAL A 70 -24.98 24.68 11.53
N LEU A 71 -23.67 24.92 11.25
CA LEU A 71 -22.85 25.78 12.09
C LEU A 71 -23.30 27.24 12.04
N ASN A 72 -23.69 27.76 10.88
CA ASN A 72 -24.14 29.13 10.73
C ASN A 72 -25.43 29.39 11.52
N GLU A 73 -26.35 28.43 11.57
CA GLU A 73 -27.59 28.57 12.35
C GLU A 73 -27.32 28.51 13.86
N LEU A 74 -26.36 27.70 14.29
CA LEU A 74 -25.97 27.65 15.71
C LEU A 74 -25.39 28.97 16.23
N VAL A 75 -24.58 29.65 15.40
CA VAL A 75 -23.94 30.93 15.75
C VAL A 75 -24.92 32.10 15.56
N GLY A 76 -25.93 31.99 14.70
CA GLY A 76 -26.93 33.01 14.42
C GLY A 76 -27.82 33.32 15.64
N GLY A 77 -28.38 34.55 15.66
CA GLY A 77 -29.39 34.97 16.64
C GLY A 77 -30.74 34.40 16.29
N GLY A 78 -31.46 33.79 17.23
CA GLY A 78 -32.81 33.23 17.00
C GLY A 78 -33.40 32.55 18.22
N SER A 79 -34.70 32.22 18.18
CA SER A 79 -35.38 31.46 19.23
C SER A 79 -34.79 30.03 19.32
N LEU A 80 -34.64 29.53 20.55
CA LEU A 80 -34.10 28.17 20.77
C LEU A 80 -34.95 27.09 20.12
N SER A 81 -36.27 27.25 20.09
CA SER A 81 -37.21 26.31 19.47
C SER A 81 -37.03 26.23 17.94
N ASP A 82 -36.85 27.39 17.27
CA ASP A 82 -36.67 27.43 15.82
C ASP A 82 -35.34 26.80 15.40
N LYS A 83 -34.27 27.07 16.16
CA LYS A 83 -32.97 26.42 15.97
C LYS A 83 -33.04 24.92 16.12
N LEU A 84 -33.74 24.40 17.13
CA LEU A 84 -33.90 22.95 17.33
C LEU A 84 -34.64 22.29 16.17
N VAL A 85 -35.70 22.91 15.68
CA VAL A 85 -36.48 22.40 14.53
C VAL A 85 -35.62 22.40 13.25
N TYR A 86 -34.85 23.48 13.02
CA TYR A 86 -33.93 23.56 11.87
C TYR A 86 -32.85 22.51 11.93
N LEU A 87 -32.20 22.35 13.11
CA LEU A 87 -31.17 21.33 13.33
C LEU A 87 -31.73 19.91 13.10
N ALA A 88 -32.91 19.60 13.63
CA ALA A 88 -33.52 18.30 13.43
C ALA A 88 -33.79 18.02 11.94
N LYS A 89 -34.28 19.00 11.18
CA LYS A 89 -34.47 18.86 9.73
C LYS A 89 -33.16 18.64 9.00
N MET A 90 -32.12 19.43 9.31
CA MET A 90 -30.81 19.30 8.67
C MET A 90 -30.11 17.97 9.01
N LEU A 91 -30.21 17.52 10.26
CA LEU A 91 -29.70 16.19 10.67
C LEU A 91 -30.43 15.06 9.92
N ALA A 92 -31.75 15.17 9.74
CA ALA A 92 -32.51 14.19 8.95
C ALA A 92 -32.07 14.17 7.48
N VAL A 93 -31.84 15.34 6.85
CA VAL A 93 -31.31 15.41 5.49
C VAL A 93 -29.91 14.81 5.39
N MET A 94 -29.02 15.16 6.34
CA MET A 94 -27.68 14.58 6.40
C MET A 94 -27.72 13.05 6.57
N ALA A 95 -28.59 12.55 7.44
CA ALA A 95 -28.79 11.11 7.65
C ALA A 95 -29.24 10.42 6.35
N CYS A 96 -30.19 10.99 5.62
CA CYS A 96 -30.63 10.46 4.32
C CYS A 96 -29.48 10.44 3.28
N VAL A 97 -28.67 11.50 3.20
CA VAL A 97 -27.54 11.60 2.26
C VAL A 97 -26.47 10.56 2.60
N PHE A 98 -26.11 10.42 3.89
CA PHE A 98 -25.12 9.42 4.31
C PHE A 98 -25.66 8.00 4.15
N LEU A 99 -26.95 7.75 4.43
CA LEU A 99 -27.56 6.45 4.22
C LEU A 99 -27.56 6.04 2.75
N LEU A 100 -27.88 6.97 1.85
CA LEU A 100 -27.79 6.75 0.40
C LEU A 100 -26.34 6.44 -0.01
N GLY A 101 -25.36 7.20 0.49
CA GLY A 101 -23.95 6.95 0.27
C GLY A 101 -23.52 5.56 0.77
N ALA A 102 -23.94 5.16 1.96
CA ALA A 102 -23.63 3.85 2.54
C ALA A 102 -24.22 2.69 1.72
N VAL A 103 -25.47 2.81 1.28
CA VAL A 103 -26.13 1.82 0.42
C VAL A 103 -25.36 1.69 -0.92
N CYS A 104 -24.99 2.81 -1.53
CA CYS A 104 -24.20 2.79 -2.77
C CYS A 104 -22.82 2.17 -2.56
N THR A 105 -22.14 2.47 -1.44
CA THR A 105 -20.85 1.88 -1.08
C THR A 105 -20.97 0.37 -0.87
N TYR A 106 -21.99 -0.09 -0.18
CA TYR A 106 -22.25 -1.51 -0.01
C TYR A 106 -22.53 -2.21 -1.35
N ALA A 107 -23.41 -1.63 -2.18
CA ALA A 107 -23.77 -2.18 -3.47
C ALA A 107 -22.54 -2.28 -4.41
N GLN A 108 -21.71 -1.23 -4.49
CA GLN A 108 -20.49 -1.27 -5.32
C GLN A 108 -19.50 -2.33 -4.84
N SER A 109 -19.30 -2.46 -3.52
CA SER A 109 -18.39 -3.46 -2.95
C SER A 109 -18.88 -4.87 -3.21
N ALA A 110 -20.17 -5.14 -3.00
CA ALA A 110 -20.77 -6.45 -3.24
C ALA A 110 -20.71 -6.85 -4.73
N ILE A 111 -20.99 -5.92 -5.64
CA ILE A 111 -20.91 -6.16 -7.08
C ILE A 111 -19.45 -6.38 -7.51
N MET A 112 -18.52 -5.57 -7.00
CA MET A 112 -17.09 -5.70 -7.34
C MET A 112 -16.50 -7.02 -6.83
N ALA A 113 -16.81 -7.43 -5.59
CA ALA A 113 -16.42 -8.73 -5.06
C ALA A 113 -16.90 -9.87 -5.97
N GLN A 114 -18.18 -9.84 -6.38
CA GLN A 114 -18.73 -10.86 -7.26
C GLN A 114 -18.04 -10.89 -8.65
N LEU A 115 -17.72 -9.72 -9.21
CA LEU A 115 -17.01 -9.61 -10.49
C LEU A 115 -15.56 -10.09 -10.36
N ALA A 116 -14.87 -9.72 -9.28
CA ALA A 116 -13.50 -10.13 -9.02
C ALA A 116 -13.40 -11.65 -8.81
N HIS A 117 -14.27 -12.25 -8.01
CA HIS A 117 -14.34 -13.70 -7.84
C HIS A 117 -14.56 -14.46 -9.15
N ARG A 118 -15.48 -13.98 -9.99
CA ARG A 118 -15.71 -14.60 -11.32
C ARG A 118 -14.51 -14.44 -12.23
N GLY A 119 -13.87 -13.26 -12.23
CA GLY A 119 -12.67 -12.99 -13.01
C GLY A 119 -11.51 -13.89 -12.60
N THR A 120 -11.29 -14.05 -11.28
CA THR A 120 -10.24 -14.90 -10.72
C THR A 120 -10.50 -16.38 -10.98
N ASN A 121 -11.75 -16.83 -10.89
CA ASN A 121 -12.10 -18.21 -11.26
C ASN A 121 -11.76 -18.51 -12.73
N LYS A 122 -12.08 -17.57 -13.63
CA LYS A 122 -11.71 -17.72 -15.05
C LYS A 122 -10.18 -17.71 -15.24
N LEU A 123 -9.47 -16.83 -14.53
CA LEU A 123 -8.01 -16.79 -14.55
C LEU A 123 -7.39 -18.11 -14.08
N ARG A 124 -7.91 -18.69 -12.99
CA ARG A 124 -7.44 -19.98 -12.47
C ARG A 124 -7.70 -21.12 -13.43
N ALA A 125 -8.87 -21.15 -14.10
CA ALA A 125 -9.16 -22.16 -15.12
C ALA A 125 -8.17 -22.05 -16.28
N GLU A 126 -7.95 -20.85 -16.83
CA GLU A 126 -6.98 -20.62 -17.91
C GLU A 126 -5.54 -20.95 -17.50
N LEU A 127 -5.16 -20.68 -16.23
CA LEU A 127 -3.85 -21.08 -15.70
C LEU A 127 -3.72 -22.59 -15.61
N PHE A 128 -4.76 -23.28 -15.14
CA PHE A 128 -4.76 -24.74 -15.02
C PHE A 128 -4.65 -25.41 -16.39
N ASP A 129 -5.48 -24.98 -17.36
CA ASP A 129 -5.42 -25.48 -18.74
C ASP A 129 -4.01 -25.25 -19.33
N LYS A 130 -3.46 -24.03 -19.11
CA LYS A 130 -2.11 -23.72 -19.60
C LYS A 130 -1.03 -24.56 -18.95
N MET A 131 -1.17 -24.87 -17.66
CA MET A 131 -0.23 -25.76 -16.99
C MET A 131 -0.24 -27.17 -17.59
N GLN A 132 -1.40 -27.70 -18.01
CA GLN A 132 -1.47 -29.01 -18.66
C GLN A 132 -0.81 -29.04 -20.04
N ASP A 133 -0.79 -27.91 -20.76
CA ASP A 133 -0.18 -27.79 -22.09
C ASP A 133 1.35 -27.58 -22.06
N LEU A 134 1.94 -27.33 -20.88
CA LEU A 134 3.37 -27.02 -20.78
C LEU A 134 4.23 -28.29 -20.88
N PRO A 135 5.40 -28.23 -21.57
CA PRO A 135 6.29 -29.38 -21.70
C PRO A 135 6.96 -29.72 -20.36
N LEU A 136 7.33 -31.01 -20.16
CA LEU A 136 7.98 -31.52 -18.94
C LEU A 136 9.21 -30.71 -18.55
N ASN A 137 10.02 -30.25 -19.50
CA ASN A 137 11.20 -29.41 -19.26
C ASN A 137 10.88 -28.09 -18.48
N PHE A 138 9.62 -27.63 -18.55
CA PHE A 138 9.18 -26.48 -17.73
C PHE A 138 9.07 -26.86 -16.25
N TYR A 139 8.54 -28.06 -15.95
CA TYR A 139 8.37 -28.59 -14.59
C TYR A 139 9.70 -28.95 -13.94
N ASP A 140 10.68 -29.38 -14.73
CA ASP A 140 12.03 -29.68 -14.25
C ASP A 140 12.78 -28.41 -13.78
N LYS A 141 12.40 -27.24 -14.31
CA LYS A 141 13.03 -25.94 -13.99
C LYS A 141 12.35 -25.15 -12.87
N HIS A 142 11.13 -25.54 -12.49
CA HIS A 142 10.32 -24.83 -11.50
C HIS A 142 9.90 -25.77 -10.39
N THR A 143 9.99 -25.31 -9.13
CA THR A 143 9.54 -26.11 -8.00
C THR A 143 8.00 -26.17 -7.94
N HIS A 144 7.46 -27.26 -7.45
CA HIS A 144 6.01 -27.41 -7.21
C HIS A 144 5.46 -26.30 -6.31
N GLY A 145 6.24 -25.87 -5.30
CA GLY A 145 5.88 -24.77 -4.42
C GLY A 145 5.77 -23.41 -5.15
N GLU A 146 6.67 -23.12 -6.10
CA GLU A 146 6.59 -21.91 -6.91
C GLU A 146 5.33 -21.89 -7.79
N LEU A 147 5.04 -22.99 -8.47
CA LEU A 147 3.86 -23.09 -9.32
C LEU A 147 2.57 -22.98 -8.50
N MET A 148 2.51 -23.66 -7.35
CA MET A 148 1.36 -23.59 -6.46
C MET A 148 1.17 -22.20 -5.85
N SER A 149 2.26 -21.49 -5.52
CA SER A 149 2.21 -20.10 -5.06
C SER A 149 1.62 -19.18 -6.14
N ARG A 150 1.99 -19.34 -7.40
CA ARG A 150 1.41 -18.55 -8.51
C ARG A 150 -0.08 -18.85 -8.72
N PHE A 151 -0.46 -20.13 -8.61
CA PHE A 151 -1.85 -20.54 -8.79
C PHE A 151 -2.76 -20.08 -7.65
N SER A 152 -2.27 -20.05 -6.41
CA SER A 152 -3.03 -19.64 -5.22
C SER A 152 -2.77 -18.17 -4.89
N ASN A 153 -1.57 -17.83 -4.41
CA ASN A 153 -1.28 -16.51 -3.85
C ASN A 153 -1.34 -15.39 -4.89
N ASP A 154 -0.73 -15.58 -6.07
CA ASP A 154 -0.74 -14.52 -7.10
C ASP A 154 -2.15 -14.31 -7.65
N ALA A 155 -2.95 -15.38 -7.81
CA ALA A 155 -4.35 -15.25 -8.21
C ALA A 155 -5.20 -14.54 -7.15
N ASP A 156 -4.94 -14.75 -5.85
CA ASP A 156 -5.64 -14.05 -4.77
C ASP A 156 -5.24 -12.56 -4.70
N TYR A 157 -3.96 -12.24 -4.95
CA TYR A 157 -3.52 -10.84 -5.08
C TYR A 157 -4.18 -10.13 -6.27
N VAL A 158 -4.33 -10.81 -7.40
CA VAL A 158 -5.07 -10.28 -8.55
C VAL A 158 -6.53 -10.04 -8.17
N GLN A 159 -7.19 -10.97 -7.49
CA GLN A 159 -8.55 -10.81 -6.99
C GLN A 159 -8.69 -9.57 -6.11
N GLN A 160 -7.85 -9.44 -5.09
CA GLN A 160 -7.86 -8.31 -4.16
C GLN A 160 -7.61 -6.98 -4.89
N MET A 161 -6.70 -6.97 -5.86
CA MET A 161 -6.44 -5.79 -6.68
C MET A 161 -7.67 -5.39 -7.50
N LEU A 162 -8.34 -6.35 -8.12
CA LEU A 162 -9.55 -6.12 -8.91
C LEU A 162 -10.71 -5.65 -8.05
N GLU A 163 -10.86 -6.19 -6.84
CA GLU A 163 -11.96 -5.88 -5.93
C GLU A 163 -11.82 -4.49 -5.31
N GLN A 164 -10.62 -4.15 -4.80
CA GLN A 164 -10.43 -2.98 -3.95
C GLN A 164 -9.71 -1.84 -4.67
N SER A 165 -8.61 -2.13 -5.37
CA SER A 165 -7.73 -1.07 -5.85
C SER A 165 -8.35 -0.23 -6.96
N ILE A 166 -9.12 -0.82 -7.85
CA ILE A 166 -9.77 -0.11 -8.96
C ILE A 166 -10.81 0.87 -8.43
N VAL A 167 -11.68 0.40 -7.54
CA VAL A 167 -12.72 1.24 -6.92
C VAL A 167 -12.09 2.35 -6.09
N SER A 168 -11.07 2.04 -5.28
CA SER A 168 -10.38 3.00 -4.43
C SER A 168 -9.71 4.11 -5.24
N VAL A 169 -8.99 3.80 -6.31
CA VAL A 169 -8.34 4.80 -7.18
C VAL A 169 -9.37 5.71 -7.81
N PHE A 170 -10.49 5.15 -8.31
CA PHE A 170 -11.54 5.93 -8.95
C PHE A 170 -12.29 6.84 -7.96
N SER A 171 -12.64 6.29 -6.80
CA SER A 171 -13.28 7.04 -5.71
C SER A 171 -12.39 8.17 -5.20
N SER A 172 -11.11 7.89 -4.96
CA SER A 172 -10.15 8.90 -4.50
C SER A 172 -9.93 10.02 -5.53
N ALA A 173 -9.88 9.68 -6.82
CA ALA A 173 -9.77 10.67 -7.88
C ALA A 173 -11.02 11.57 -7.95
N LEU A 174 -12.22 11.00 -7.86
CA LEU A 174 -13.48 11.73 -7.82
C LEU A 174 -13.59 12.63 -6.60
N LEU A 175 -13.24 12.12 -5.42
CA LEU A 175 -13.23 12.91 -4.18
C LEU A 175 -12.23 14.05 -4.27
N PHE A 176 -11.03 13.81 -4.78
CA PHE A 176 -10.01 14.85 -4.95
C PHE A 176 -10.51 15.98 -5.88
N VAL A 177 -11.01 15.62 -7.05
CA VAL A 177 -11.55 16.60 -8.01
C VAL A 177 -12.76 17.34 -7.42
N GLY A 178 -13.67 16.62 -6.76
CA GLY A 178 -14.85 17.19 -6.14
C GLY A 178 -14.52 18.16 -5.00
N ILE A 179 -13.59 17.80 -4.12
CA ILE A 179 -13.14 18.66 -3.02
C ILE A 179 -12.46 19.93 -3.58
N VAL A 180 -11.56 19.79 -4.57
CA VAL A 180 -10.92 20.93 -5.21
C VAL A 180 -11.96 21.85 -5.84
N ALA A 181 -12.96 21.33 -6.55
CA ALA A 181 -14.03 22.11 -7.13
C ALA A 181 -14.83 22.88 -6.05
N VAL A 182 -15.28 22.17 -4.99
CA VAL A 182 -16.02 22.81 -3.89
C VAL A 182 -15.20 23.90 -3.20
N MET A 183 -13.89 23.68 -2.97
CA MET A 183 -13.02 24.69 -2.37
C MET A 183 -12.88 25.94 -3.25
N LEU A 184 -12.69 25.76 -4.55
CA LEU A 184 -12.58 26.89 -5.50
C LEU A 184 -13.85 27.72 -5.55
N PHE A 185 -15.03 27.07 -5.55
CA PHE A 185 -16.32 27.77 -5.59
C PHE A 185 -16.71 28.42 -4.25
N THR A 186 -16.24 27.83 -3.11
CA THR A 186 -16.62 28.33 -1.78
C THR A 186 -15.69 29.43 -1.29
N CYS A 187 -14.38 29.28 -1.44
CA CYS A 187 -13.38 30.23 -0.93
C CYS A 187 -12.03 30.01 -1.64
N ALA A 188 -11.80 30.73 -2.75
CA ALA A 188 -10.54 30.64 -3.50
C ALA A 188 -9.27 30.96 -2.66
N PRO A 189 -9.26 31.95 -1.74
CA PRO A 189 -8.10 32.16 -0.84
C PRO A 189 -7.76 30.95 0.03
N LEU A 190 -8.76 30.23 0.55
CA LEU A 190 -8.55 29.05 1.37
C LEU A 190 -7.92 27.91 0.54
N PHE A 191 -8.29 27.79 -0.73
CA PHE A 191 -7.65 26.85 -1.65
C PHE A 191 -6.15 27.12 -1.81
N LEU A 192 -5.74 28.40 -1.93
CA LEU A 192 -4.32 28.76 -2.02
C LEU A 192 -3.54 28.39 -0.75
N VAL A 193 -4.14 28.62 0.43
CA VAL A 193 -3.54 28.21 1.71
C VAL A 193 -3.36 26.68 1.75
N THR A 194 -4.40 25.94 1.36
CA THR A 194 -4.33 24.47 1.32
C THR A 194 -3.27 23.97 0.34
N LEU A 195 -3.15 24.60 -0.83
CA LEU A 195 -2.13 24.26 -1.81
C LEU A 195 -0.71 24.51 -1.27
N PHE A 196 -0.53 25.63 -0.54
CA PHE A 196 0.74 25.93 0.12
C PHE A 196 1.10 24.88 1.19
N VAL A 197 0.13 24.50 2.04
CA VAL A 197 0.31 23.45 3.07
C VAL A 197 0.64 22.12 2.43
N LEU A 198 -0.04 21.73 1.34
CA LEU A 198 0.26 20.50 0.60
C LEU A 198 1.67 20.52 0.00
N ALA A 199 2.09 21.66 -0.59
CA ALA A 199 3.43 21.81 -1.12
C ALA A 199 4.50 21.72 -0.01
N ALA A 200 4.28 22.38 1.12
CA ALA A 200 5.16 22.32 2.27
C ALA A 200 5.28 20.88 2.83
N SER A 201 4.15 20.17 2.93
CA SER A 201 4.11 18.76 3.33
C SER A 201 4.90 17.88 2.37
N PHE A 202 4.71 18.06 1.06
CA PHE A 202 5.44 17.31 0.05
C PHE A 202 6.96 17.52 0.14
N PHE A 203 7.39 18.76 0.35
CA PHE A 203 8.81 19.09 0.57
C PHE A 203 9.36 18.45 1.85
N ALA A 204 8.62 18.53 2.95
CA ALA A 204 9.02 17.91 4.22
C ALA A 204 9.18 16.38 4.06
N ILE A 205 8.19 15.70 3.46
CA ILE A 205 8.24 14.26 3.18
C ILE A 205 9.44 13.91 2.29
N ARG A 206 9.71 14.70 1.27
CA ARG A 206 10.83 14.46 0.35
C ARG A 206 12.19 14.57 1.05
N ILE A 207 12.37 15.58 1.91
CA ILE A 207 13.62 15.82 2.64
C ILE A 207 13.84 14.72 3.69
N ILE A 208 12.84 14.51 4.54
CA ILE A 208 12.92 13.53 5.65
C ILE A 208 13.00 12.12 5.11
N GLY A 209 12.15 11.75 4.14
CA GLY A 209 12.14 10.45 3.51
C GLY A 209 13.45 10.13 2.77
N GLY A 210 14.09 11.12 2.15
CA GLY A 210 15.40 10.96 1.51
C GLY A 210 16.51 10.64 2.52
N ARG A 211 16.51 11.30 3.69
CA ARG A 211 17.42 11.02 4.79
C ARG A 211 17.15 9.67 5.43
N SER A 212 15.90 9.40 5.76
CA SER A 212 15.44 8.13 6.34
C SER A 212 15.86 6.95 5.47
N ARG A 213 15.65 7.01 4.16
CA ARG A 213 16.05 5.95 3.24
C ARG A 213 17.54 5.62 3.28
N LYS A 214 18.39 6.66 3.34
CA LYS A 214 19.86 6.47 3.44
C LYS A 214 20.27 5.81 4.75
N LEU A 215 19.63 6.22 5.85
CA LEU A 215 19.90 5.65 7.17
C LEU A 215 19.41 4.19 7.26
N TYR A 216 18.25 3.88 6.72
CA TYR A 216 17.78 2.49 6.63
C TYR A 216 18.69 1.59 5.77
N GLN A 217 19.25 2.12 4.70
CA GLN A 217 20.24 1.36 3.90
C GLN A 217 21.50 1.04 4.72
N ARG A 218 22.02 2.02 5.50
CA ARG A 218 23.16 1.82 6.40
C ARG A 218 22.82 0.84 7.52
N GLN A 219 21.62 0.95 8.10
CA GLN A 219 21.16 0.01 9.12
C GLN A 219 21.08 -1.43 8.58
N GLN A 220 20.57 -1.63 7.35
CA GLN A 220 20.53 -2.94 6.74
C GLN A 220 21.91 -3.50 6.43
N GLN A 221 22.86 -2.64 6.08
CA GLN A 221 24.24 -3.05 5.87
C GLN A 221 24.88 -3.49 7.18
N ALA A 222 24.79 -2.68 8.25
CA ALA A 222 25.33 -3.02 9.57
C ALA A 222 24.68 -4.30 10.14
N LEU A 223 23.35 -4.47 9.95
CA LEU A 223 22.65 -5.71 10.32
C LEU A 223 23.18 -6.92 9.54
N GLY A 224 23.48 -6.74 8.25
CA GLY A 224 24.05 -7.79 7.42
C GLY A 224 25.46 -8.20 7.90
N GLU A 225 26.31 -7.23 8.25
CA GLU A 225 27.65 -7.48 8.79
C GLU A 225 27.59 -8.19 10.15
N MET A 226 26.70 -7.76 11.06
CA MET A 226 26.47 -8.42 12.34
C MET A 226 25.97 -9.86 12.17
N ASN A 227 24.97 -10.08 11.31
CA ASN A 227 24.44 -11.40 11.03
C ASN A 227 25.49 -12.33 10.37
N GLY A 228 26.33 -11.80 9.47
CA GLY A 228 27.43 -12.53 8.88
C GLY A 228 28.43 -12.98 9.94
N ASN A 229 28.80 -12.11 10.89
CA ASN A 229 29.67 -12.45 12.00
C ASN A 229 29.05 -13.54 12.92
N ILE A 230 27.75 -13.43 13.25
CA ILE A 230 27.04 -14.44 14.03
C ILE A 230 27.09 -15.79 13.32
N GLN A 231 26.82 -15.82 12.02
CA GLN A 231 26.85 -17.06 11.22
C GLN A 231 28.26 -17.67 11.23
N GLU A 232 29.30 -16.88 10.97
CA GLU A 232 30.70 -17.30 11.01
C GLU A 232 31.08 -17.87 12.39
N MET A 233 30.66 -17.21 13.48
CA MET A 233 30.90 -17.66 14.84
C MET A 233 30.20 -19.00 15.15
N ILE A 234 28.96 -19.19 14.67
CA ILE A 234 28.23 -20.44 14.86
C ILE A 234 28.87 -21.58 14.06
N GLU A 235 29.24 -21.34 12.80
CA GLU A 235 29.91 -22.33 11.95
C GLU A 235 31.29 -22.70 12.48
N GLY A 236 32.06 -21.68 12.95
CA GLY A 236 33.39 -21.83 13.52
C GLY A 236 33.46 -22.13 15.02
N LEU A 237 32.33 -22.39 15.70
CA LEU A 237 32.27 -22.47 17.17
C LEU A 237 33.28 -23.51 17.77
N ARG A 238 33.49 -24.61 17.08
CA ARG A 238 34.46 -25.66 17.53
C ARG A 238 35.87 -25.10 17.51
N VAL A 239 36.23 -24.29 16.51
CA VAL A 239 37.55 -23.68 16.38
C VAL A 239 37.75 -22.60 17.45
N VAL A 240 36.75 -21.73 17.64
CA VAL A 240 36.76 -20.71 18.70
C VAL A 240 37.00 -21.33 20.07
N LYS A 241 36.30 -22.45 20.37
CA LYS A 241 36.44 -23.19 21.62
C LYS A 241 37.81 -23.88 21.76
N ALA A 242 38.31 -24.48 20.67
CA ALA A 242 39.59 -25.19 20.70
C ALA A 242 40.79 -24.28 20.94
N PHE A 243 40.70 -23.02 20.47
CA PHE A 243 41.76 -22.02 20.62
C PHE A 243 41.49 -20.98 21.73
N THR A 244 40.44 -21.15 22.53
CA THR A 244 40.06 -20.25 23.64
C THR A 244 39.93 -18.78 23.18
N HIS A 245 39.29 -18.57 22.00
CA HIS A 245 39.14 -17.25 21.35
C HIS A 245 37.79 -16.60 21.65
N GLU A 246 37.08 -17.01 22.71
CA GLU A 246 35.75 -16.51 23.06
C GLU A 246 35.71 -15.01 23.34
N ASP A 247 36.72 -14.48 24.05
CA ASP A 247 36.74 -13.08 24.41
C ASP A 247 36.97 -12.18 23.19
N ALA A 248 37.81 -12.60 22.25
CA ALA A 248 37.99 -11.89 20.99
C ALA A 248 36.72 -11.93 20.12
N ALA A 249 36.01 -13.06 20.11
CA ALA A 249 34.74 -13.20 19.41
C ALA A 249 33.66 -12.29 19.99
N ARG A 250 33.57 -12.20 21.32
CA ARG A 250 32.64 -11.27 22.00
C ARG A 250 32.96 -9.82 21.70
N ALA A 251 34.22 -9.40 21.83
CA ALA A 251 34.63 -8.04 21.55
C ALA A 251 34.28 -7.62 20.11
N ARG A 252 34.45 -8.54 19.14
CA ARG A 252 34.08 -8.27 17.76
C ARG A 252 32.57 -8.15 17.56
N PHE A 253 31.77 -9.00 18.23
CA PHE A 253 30.32 -8.90 18.22
C PHE A 253 29.86 -7.60 18.85
N ASP A 254 30.40 -7.19 20.00
CA ASP A 254 30.04 -5.95 20.68
C ASP A 254 30.32 -4.73 19.80
N GLU A 255 31.48 -4.68 19.12
CA GLU A 255 31.81 -3.62 18.15
C GLU A 255 30.77 -3.50 17.03
N LEU A 256 30.37 -4.64 16.43
CA LEU A 256 29.37 -4.67 15.36
C LEU A 256 27.97 -4.32 15.85
N ASN A 257 27.62 -4.75 17.07
CA ASN A 257 26.36 -4.45 17.70
C ASN A 257 26.24 -2.95 18.03
N ASP A 258 27.29 -2.33 18.55
CA ASP A 258 27.32 -0.91 18.81
C ASP A 258 27.21 -0.09 17.53
N ALA A 259 27.93 -0.49 16.48
CA ALA A 259 27.82 0.13 15.15
C ALA A 259 26.38 0.01 14.58
N TYR A 260 25.75 -1.16 14.73
CA TYR A 260 24.34 -1.33 14.36
C TYR A 260 23.40 -0.48 15.20
N PHE A 261 23.60 -0.43 16.51
CA PHE A 261 22.78 0.36 17.42
C PHE A 261 22.76 1.84 17.07
N ASP A 262 23.92 2.44 16.80
CA ASP A 262 24.01 3.85 16.46
C ASP A 262 23.25 4.18 15.17
N VAL A 263 23.44 3.38 14.14
CA VAL A 263 22.73 3.59 12.86
C VAL A 263 21.23 3.31 12.99
N ALA A 264 20.85 2.28 13.77
CA ALA A 264 19.45 1.92 14.01
C ALA A 264 18.70 3.01 14.79
N LYS A 265 19.36 3.60 15.81
CA LYS A 265 18.82 4.73 16.59
C LYS A 265 18.48 5.91 15.67
N ASP A 266 19.43 6.31 14.82
CA ASP A 266 19.23 7.41 13.87
C ASP A 266 18.13 7.10 12.85
N ALA A 267 18.14 5.90 12.26
CA ALA A 267 17.14 5.48 11.29
C ALA A 267 15.73 5.50 11.90
N ASN A 268 15.57 4.96 13.11
CA ASN A 268 14.30 4.93 13.82
C ASN A 268 13.83 6.32 14.25
N PHE A 269 14.73 7.22 14.67
CA PHE A 269 14.38 8.58 14.99
C PHE A 269 13.74 9.30 13.80
N TYR A 270 14.37 9.28 12.63
CA TYR A 270 13.83 9.90 11.42
C TYR A 270 12.54 9.24 10.93
N ALA A 271 12.41 7.92 11.05
CA ALA A 271 11.19 7.21 10.70
C ALA A 271 10.02 7.58 11.62
N THR A 272 10.26 7.61 12.94
CA THR A 272 9.23 7.94 13.93
C THR A 272 8.83 9.41 13.86
N ALA A 273 9.77 10.32 13.62
CA ALA A 273 9.50 11.76 13.47
C ALA A 273 8.65 12.09 12.23
N MET A 274 8.64 11.23 11.21
CA MET A 274 7.90 11.48 9.98
C MET A 274 6.38 11.52 10.21
N MET A 275 5.82 10.63 11.02
CA MET A 275 4.38 10.55 11.29
C MET A 275 3.83 11.80 12.00
N PRO A 276 4.40 12.26 13.13
CA PRO A 276 3.95 13.49 13.79
C PRO A 276 4.11 14.74 12.93
N ILE A 277 5.18 14.85 12.15
CA ILE A 277 5.40 16.02 11.28
C ILE A 277 4.34 16.09 10.18
N VAL A 278 4.09 14.97 9.49
CA VAL A 278 3.05 14.92 8.46
C VAL A 278 1.66 15.12 9.07
N GLY A 279 1.38 14.47 10.19
CA GLY A 279 0.08 14.58 10.88
C GLY A 279 -0.22 15.99 11.38
N ASN A 280 0.75 16.69 11.96
CA ASN A 280 0.54 18.06 12.46
C ASN A 280 0.48 19.13 11.34
N VAL A 281 1.09 18.87 10.20
CA VAL A 281 0.99 19.77 9.03
C VAL A 281 -0.36 19.57 8.31
N MET A 282 -0.98 18.39 8.42
CA MET A 282 -2.27 18.07 7.77
C MET A 282 -3.49 18.34 8.66
N ASN A 283 -3.33 18.57 9.98
CA ASN A 283 -4.37 18.99 10.93
C ASN A 283 -4.32 20.51 11.14
#